data_250ced9c50674ca01b6cf3ba344cd233
#
_entry.id   250ced9c50674ca01b6cf3ba344cd233
#
_cell.length_a   1.000
_cell.length_b   1.000
_cell.length_c   1.000
_cell.angle_alpha   90.00
_cell.angle_beta   90.00
_cell.angle_gamma   90.00
#
_symmetry.space_group_name_H-M   'P 1'
#
loop_
_entity.id
_entity.type
_entity.pdbx_description
1 polymer ?
#
loop_
_entity_poly.entity_id
_entity_poly.type
_entity_poly.pdbx_seq_one_letter_code
_entity_poly.pdbx_strand_id
1 'polypeptide(L)'
;SWLWPMSVFDGIRNPENEEIKYYYPTNDLVTGPDILFFWVARMIIAGYEYKDEKPFQNVYLTGLVRDKQRRKMSKSLGNSPDALKLIDDYGADGVRVGLLLSSAAGNDLMFDEDLCQQGKGFANKIWNAFRLIKGWEIDATLEQPETSKIGLAWYEAKFQKTLVETEDHFSKYRLSDALMAIYKLI
;
A
#
# COMPACT_ATOMS: atom_id res chain seq x y z
N SER A 1 3.45 22.51 -9.92
CA SER A 1 3.17 21.08 -9.67
C SER A 1 2.68 20.33 -10.93
N TRP A 2 2.20 21.03 -11.97
CA TRP A 2 1.74 20.38 -13.22
C TRP A 2 2.88 19.78 -14.04
N LEU A 3 4.08 20.30 -13.90
CA LEU A 3 5.30 19.79 -14.54
C LEU A 3 6.05 18.77 -13.65
N TRP A 4 5.45 18.37 -12.53
CA TRP A 4 6.14 17.55 -11.55
C TRP A 4 6.72 16.24 -12.14
N PRO A 5 6.00 15.46 -12.97
CA PRO A 5 6.57 14.24 -13.56
C PRO A 5 7.86 14.47 -14.37
N MET A 6 8.01 15.64 -14.97
CA MET A 6 9.20 16.03 -15.74
C MET A 6 10.27 16.67 -14.86
N SER A 7 9.88 17.55 -13.92
CA SER A 7 10.81 18.38 -13.16
C SER A 7 11.61 17.62 -12.11
N VAL A 8 11.08 16.51 -11.58
CA VAL A 8 11.73 15.71 -10.54
C VAL A 8 13.08 15.17 -11.00
N PHE A 9 13.21 14.80 -12.27
CA PHE A 9 14.41 14.21 -12.85
C PHE A 9 15.16 15.21 -13.75
N ASP A 10 15.08 16.50 -13.45
CA ASP A 10 15.68 17.57 -14.26
C ASP A 10 15.26 17.56 -15.76
N GLY A 11 14.14 16.93 -16.07
CA GLY A 11 13.68 16.74 -17.44
C GLY A 11 13.23 18.02 -18.16
N ILE A 12 13.12 19.14 -17.45
CA ILE A 12 12.84 20.47 -18.05
C ILE A 12 14.12 21.09 -18.63
N ARG A 13 15.22 21.02 -17.87
CA ARG A 13 16.52 21.59 -18.29
C ARG A 13 17.33 20.63 -19.17
N ASN A 14 17.21 19.34 -18.88
CA ASN A 14 17.95 18.27 -19.54
C ASN A 14 16.98 17.16 -19.98
N PRO A 15 16.13 17.39 -20.99
CA PRO A 15 15.04 16.48 -21.38
C PRO A 15 15.51 15.13 -21.94
N GLU A 16 16.80 15.03 -22.29
CA GLU A 16 17.38 13.81 -22.85
C GLU A 16 18.19 12.97 -21.85
N ASN A 17 18.15 13.33 -20.55
CA ASN A 17 18.88 12.55 -19.55
C ASN A 17 18.25 11.15 -19.35
N GLU A 18 19.07 10.20 -18.87
CA GLU A 18 18.67 8.80 -18.73
C GLU A 18 17.57 8.58 -17.67
N GLU A 19 17.52 9.39 -16.61
CA GLU A 19 16.50 9.28 -15.58
C GLU A 19 15.12 9.66 -16.12
N ILE A 20 15.02 10.76 -16.90
CA ILE A 20 13.73 11.13 -17.48
C ILE A 20 13.26 10.11 -18.53
N LYS A 21 14.18 9.53 -19.31
CA LYS A 21 13.84 8.46 -20.26
C LYS A 21 13.32 7.21 -19.58
N TYR A 22 13.81 6.91 -18.39
CA TYR A 22 13.40 5.74 -17.62
C TYR A 22 12.09 5.96 -16.83
N TYR A 23 11.94 7.12 -16.19
CA TYR A 23 10.84 7.37 -15.27
C TYR A 23 9.64 8.11 -15.88
N TYR A 24 9.77 8.69 -17.07
CA TYR A 24 8.68 9.37 -17.76
C TYR A 24 8.26 8.60 -19.01
N PRO A 25 6.96 8.28 -19.20
CA PRO A 25 5.85 8.48 -18.27
C PRO A 25 5.97 7.60 -17.01
N THR A 26 5.48 8.09 -15.87
CA THR A 26 5.45 7.30 -14.65
C THR A 26 4.39 6.20 -14.73
N ASN A 27 4.53 5.14 -13.92
CA ASN A 27 3.57 4.03 -13.94
C ASN A 27 2.24 4.44 -13.32
N ASP A 28 2.28 4.91 -12.07
CA ASP A 28 1.10 5.16 -11.28
C ASP A 28 1.14 6.54 -10.62
N LEU A 29 0.05 7.28 -10.76
CA LEU A 29 -0.22 8.48 -9.97
C LEU A 29 -1.26 8.15 -8.90
N VAL A 30 -0.92 8.36 -7.64
CA VAL A 30 -1.84 8.14 -6.51
C VAL A 30 -2.32 9.50 -6.00
N THR A 31 -3.63 9.73 -5.97
CA THR A 31 -4.21 11.00 -5.55
C THR A 31 -5.65 10.87 -5.05
N GLY A 32 -6.15 11.92 -4.40
CA GLY A 32 -7.56 12.02 -4.04
C GLY A 32 -8.44 12.43 -5.23
N PRO A 33 -9.71 11.99 -5.28
CA PRO A 33 -10.64 12.32 -6.36
C PRO A 33 -11.01 13.81 -6.39
N ASP A 34 -10.89 14.50 -5.28
CA ASP A 34 -11.22 15.91 -5.13
C ASP A 34 -10.27 16.86 -5.90
N ILE A 35 -9.07 16.40 -6.26
CA ILE A 35 -8.11 17.17 -7.05
C ILE A 35 -7.88 16.60 -8.46
N LEU A 36 -8.72 15.67 -8.91
CA LEU A 36 -8.62 15.09 -10.24
C LEU A 36 -8.60 16.17 -11.33
N PHE A 37 -9.55 17.08 -11.31
CA PHE A 37 -9.64 18.17 -12.28
C PHE A 37 -8.56 19.25 -12.08
N PHE A 38 -8.32 19.62 -10.84
CA PHE A 38 -7.40 20.72 -10.52
C PHE A 38 -5.92 20.36 -10.61
N TRP A 39 -5.58 19.08 -10.57
CA TRP A 39 -4.20 18.63 -10.59
C TRP A 39 -3.92 17.61 -11.69
N VAL A 40 -4.63 16.48 -11.72
CA VAL A 40 -4.38 15.39 -12.67
C VAL A 40 -4.62 15.84 -14.12
N ALA A 41 -5.78 16.47 -14.41
CA ALA A 41 -6.09 16.96 -15.74
C ALA A 41 -5.06 17.98 -16.23
N ARG A 42 -4.57 18.86 -15.35
CA ARG A 42 -3.55 19.84 -15.69
C ARG A 42 -2.18 19.23 -15.95
N MET A 43 -1.81 18.16 -15.24
CA MET A 43 -0.60 17.39 -15.57
C MET A 43 -0.69 16.72 -16.93
N ILE A 44 -1.87 16.16 -17.29
CA ILE A 44 -2.11 15.57 -18.61
C ILE A 44 -1.96 16.63 -19.71
N ILE A 45 -2.59 17.79 -19.56
CA ILE A 45 -2.47 18.90 -20.50
C ILE A 45 -1.01 19.31 -20.66
N ALA A 46 -0.29 19.51 -19.56
CA ALA A 46 1.11 19.88 -19.59
C ALA A 46 2.01 18.79 -20.21
N GLY A 47 1.69 17.51 -19.98
CA GLY A 47 2.40 16.39 -20.59
C GLY A 47 2.30 16.43 -22.12
N TYR A 48 1.10 16.56 -22.64
CA TYR A 48 0.91 16.67 -24.10
C TYR A 48 1.47 17.96 -24.69
N GLU A 49 1.37 19.09 -23.99
CA GLU A 49 1.88 20.37 -24.47
C GLU A 49 3.42 20.40 -24.60
N TYR A 50 4.14 19.80 -23.63
CA TYR A 50 5.60 19.93 -23.54
C TYR A 50 6.36 18.66 -23.91
N LYS A 51 5.73 17.48 -23.90
CA LYS A 51 6.38 16.19 -24.17
C LYS A 51 5.65 15.36 -25.23
N ASP A 52 4.50 15.84 -25.72
CA ASP A 52 3.62 15.13 -26.67
C ASP A 52 3.22 13.73 -26.19
N GLU A 53 3.19 13.55 -24.86
CA GLU A 53 2.95 12.26 -24.23
C GLU A 53 2.23 12.42 -22.89
N LYS A 54 1.39 11.42 -22.52
CA LYS A 54 0.75 11.39 -21.20
C LYS A 54 1.81 11.21 -20.08
N PRO A 55 1.68 11.90 -18.94
CA PRO A 55 2.70 11.89 -17.90
C PRO A 55 2.71 10.63 -17.03
N PHE A 56 1.67 9.80 -17.06
CA PHE A 56 1.54 8.55 -16.28
C PHE A 56 0.59 7.57 -16.97
N GLN A 57 0.76 6.29 -16.66
CA GLN A 57 -0.05 5.21 -17.25
C GLN A 57 -1.41 5.09 -16.55
N ASN A 58 -1.40 5.07 -15.21
CA ASN A 58 -2.57 4.84 -14.38
C ASN A 58 -2.76 5.99 -13.38
N VAL A 59 -4.01 6.20 -12.96
CA VAL A 59 -4.37 7.09 -11.86
C VAL A 59 -5.16 6.29 -10.83
N TYR A 60 -4.55 6.08 -9.65
CA TYR A 60 -5.21 5.44 -8.53
C TYR A 60 -5.84 6.50 -7.63
N LEU A 61 -7.17 6.47 -7.52
CA LEU A 61 -7.93 7.41 -6.70
C LEU A 61 -8.14 6.82 -5.31
N THR A 62 -7.52 7.44 -4.29
CA THR A 62 -7.71 7.05 -2.90
C THR A 62 -9.04 7.55 -2.37
N GLY A 63 -9.60 6.86 -1.37
CA GLY A 63 -10.71 7.40 -0.59
C GLY A 63 -10.30 8.63 0.25
N LEU A 64 -11.25 9.50 0.54
CA LEU A 64 -11.06 10.59 1.50
C LEU A 64 -11.23 10.04 2.92
N VAL A 65 -10.34 10.48 3.83
CA VAL A 65 -10.42 10.07 5.24
C VAL A 65 -11.55 10.82 5.93
N ARG A 66 -12.47 10.07 6.54
CA ARG A 66 -13.61 10.59 7.29
C ARG A 66 -13.61 10.11 8.73
N ASP A 67 -14.21 10.88 9.61
CA ASP A 67 -14.45 10.48 11.01
C ASP A 67 -15.61 9.46 11.13
N LYS A 68 -15.84 8.97 12.34
CA LYS A 68 -16.93 8.03 12.63
C LYS A 68 -18.35 8.58 12.31
N GLN A 69 -18.49 9.91 12.17
CA GLN A 69 -19.72 10.59 11.75
C GLN A 69 -19.76 10.86 10.25
N ARG A 70 -18.83 10.29 9.46
CA ARG A 70 -18.68 10.47 8.01
C ARG A 70 -18.32 11.88 7.55
N ARG A 71 -17.87 12.75 8.45
CA ARG A 71 -17.41 14.10 8.09
C ARG A 71 -15.97 14.02 7.59
N LYS A 72 -15.65 14.81 6.56
CA LYS A 72 -14.26 14.93 6.07
C LYS A 72 -13.37 15.41 7.22
N MET A 73 -12.26 14.73 7.44
CA MET A 73 -11.29 15.15 8.46
C MET A 73 -10.62 16.46 8.05
N SER A 74 -10.53 17.39 9.00
CA SER A 74 -9.82 18.65 8.82
C SER A 74 -9.26 19.17 10.13
N LYS A 75 -8.15 19.92 10.04
CA LYS A 75 -7.54 20.56 11.20
C LYS A 75 -8.48 21.57 11.85
N SER A 76 -9.27 22.29 11.06
CA SER A 76 -10.23 23.30 11.54
C SER A 76 -11.39 22.70 12.35
N LEU A 77 -11.80 21.47 12.05
CA LEU A 77 -12.84 20.76 12.81
C LEU A 77 -12.29 20.02 14.02
N GLY A 78 -10.98 19.92 14.18
CA GLY A 78 -10.34 19.19 15.26
C GLY A 78 -10.63 17.68 15.28
N ASN A 79 -11.14 17.11 14.16
CA ASN A 79 -11.50 15.71 14.02
C ASN A 79 -10.44 14.86 13.29
N SER A 80 -9.27 15.44 13.06
CA SER A 80 -8.12 14.73 12.46
C SER A 80 -7.17 14.33 13.59
N PRO A 81 -6.89 13.03 13.76
CA PRO A 81 -5.91 12.60 14.76
C PRO A 81 -4.51 13.08 14.38
N ASP A 82 -3.65 13.23 15.38
CA ASP A 82 -2.24 13.52 15.14
C ASP A 82 -1.55 12.25 14.63
N ALA A 83 -1.03 12.31 13.40
CA ALA A 83 -0.38 11.17 12.77
C ALA A 83 0.90 10.72 13.51
N LEU A 84 1.65 11.65 14.10
CA LEU A 84 2.85 11.31 14.88
C LEU A 84 2.46 10.58 16.16
N LYS A 85 1.43 11.05 16.84
CA LYS A 85 0.90 10.36 18.03
C LYS A 85 0.41 8.95 17.70
N LEU A 86 -0.30 8.77 16.58
CA LEU A 86 -0.72 7.43 16.15
C LEU A 86 0.48 6.51 15.89
N ILE A 87 1.56 7.03 15.30
CA ILE A 87 2.79 6.26 15.07
C ILE A 87 3.47 5.90 16.40
N ASP A 88 3.50 6.81 17.35
CA ASP A 88 4.05 6.56 18.69
C ASP A 88 3.24 5.50 19.46
N ASP A 89 1.91 5.55 19.37
CA ASP A 89 1.01 4.63 20.09
C ASP A 89 0.95 3.24 19.44
N TYR A 90 0.87 3.17 18.11
CA TYR A 90 0.60 1.92 17.36
C TYR A 90 1.77 1.43 16.51
N GLY A 91 2.82 2.22 16.33
CA GLY A 91 3.90 1.96 15.38
C GLY A 91 3.50 2.30 13.93
N ALA A 92 4.47 2.63 13.10
CA ALA A 92 4.23 2.99 11.70
C ALA A 92 3.52 1.88 10.91
N ASP A 93 3.93 0.63 11.10
CA ASP A 93 3.31 -0.52 10.43
C ASP A 93 1.87 -0.75 10.91
N GLY A 94 1.59 -0.57 12.21
CA GLY A 94 0.24 -0.65 12.76
C GLY A 94 -0.71 0.36 12.12
N VAL A 95 -0.28 1.61 11.99
CA VAL A 95 -1.06 2.68 11.35
C VAL A 95 -1.25 2.39 9.85
N ARG A 96 -0.21 1.99 9.13
CA ARG A 96 -0.30 1.67 7.69
C ARG A 96 -1.24 0.51 7.42
N VAL A 97 -1.14 -0.57 8.19
CA VAL A 97 -2.04 -1.73 8.08
C VAL A 97 -3.48 -1.31 8.40
N GLY A 98 -3.70 -0.54 9.47
CA GLY A 98 -5.02 -0.04 9.84
C GLY A 98 -5.67 0.79 8.74
N LEU A 99 -4.92 1.71 8.13
CA LEU A 99 -5.39 2.51 7.00
C LEU A 99 -5.72 1.65 5.78
N LEU A 100 -4.87 0.71 5.41
CA LEU A 100 -5.09 -0.18 4.26
C LEU A 100 -6.29 -1.10 4.47
N LEU A 101 -6.51 -1.63 5.67
CA LEU A 101 -7.68 -2.44 5.99
C LEU A 101 -8.99 -1.65 5.92
N SER A 102 -8.93 -0.33 6.18
CA SER A 102 -10.08 0.57 6.10
C SER A 102 -10.43 1.01 4.68
N SER A 103 -9.51 0.83 3.72
CA SER A 103 -9.57 1.42 2.38
C SER A 103 -10.15 0.45 1.38
N ALA A 104 -11.48 0.36 1.27
CA ALA A 104 -12.09 -0.27 0.10
C ALA A 104 -11.85 0.60 -1.14
N ALA A 105 -11.35 0.01 -2.22
CA ALA A 105 -11.08 0.73 -3.47
C ALA A 105 -12.32 1.52 -3.94
N GLY A 106 -12.12 2.82 -4.24
CA GLY A 106 -13.18 3.71 -4.73
C GLY A 106 -14.14 4.26 -3.68
N ASN A 107 -13.97 3.93 -2.40
CA ASN A 107 -14.81 4.43 -1.31
C ASN A 107 -14.01 5.32 -0.34
N ASP A 108 -14.73 6.19 0.38
CA ASP A 108 -14.16 6.96 1.47
C ASP A 108 -13.69 6.04 2.61
N LEU A 109 -12.59 6.40 3.22
CA LEU A 109 -11.98 5.69 4.32
C LEU A 109 -12.57 6.19 5.64
N MET A 110 -13.27 5.30 6.35
CA MET A 110 -13.74 5.58 7.72
C MET A 110 -12.62 5.25 8.70
N PHE A 111 -11.93 6.28 9.20
CA PHE A 111 -10.81 6.07 10.12
C PHE A 111 -11.28 5.53 11.46
N ASP A 112 -10.67 4.44 11.88
CA ASP A 112 -10.85 3.82 13.19
C ASP A 112 -9.51 3.43 13.81
N GLU A 113 -9.22 3.92 15.00
CA GLU A 113 -7.98 3.60 15.71
C GLU A 113 -7.89 2.13 16.11
N ASP A 114 -9.03 1.44 16.28
CA ASP A 114 -9.04 0.00 16.57
C ASP A 114 -8.38 -0.82 15.45
N LEU A 115 -8.46 -0.35 14.21
CA LEU A 115 -7.75 -0.98 13.08
C LEU A 115 -6.24 -0.75 13.14
N CYS A 116 -5.78 0.37 13.69
CA CYS A 116 -4.35 0.59 13.96
C CYS A 116 -3.84 -0.38 15.05
N GLN A 117 -4.65 -0.59 16.10
CA GLN A 117 -4.34 -1.59 17.14
C GLN A 117 -4.30 -3.01 16.56
N GLN A 118 -5.22 -3.36 15.67
CA GLN A 118 -5.21 -4.65 14.96
C GLN A 118 -3.96 -4.80 14.10
N GLY A 119 -3.56 -3.75 13.38
CA GLY A 119 -2.34 -3.71 12.59
C GLY A 119 -1.07 -3.91 13.44
N LYS A 120 -0.99 -3.26 14.61
CA LYS A 120 0.08 -3.47 15.59
C LYS A 120 0.14 -4.93 16.06
N GLY A 121 -1.01 -5.52 16.37
CA GLY A 121 -1.10 -6.93 16.76
C GLY A 121 -0.61 -7.86 15.66
N PHE A 122 -0.96 -7.58 14.41
CA PHE A 122 -0.52 -8.34 13.24
C PHE A 122 1.01 -8.26 13.03
N ALA A 123 1.58 -7.06 13.06
CA ALA A 123 3.03 -6.87 12.98
C ALA A 123 3.79 -7.60 14.10
N ASN A 124 3.28 -7.51 15.34
CA ASN A 124 3.85 -8.22 16.48
C ASN A 124 3.76 -9.75 16.34
N LYS A 125 2.67 -10.28 15.77
CA LYS A 125 2.53 -11.71 15.49
C LYS A 125 3.61 -12.21 14.54
N ILE A 126 3.84 -11.48 13.42
CA ILE A 126 4.90 -11.80 12.46
C ILE A 126 6.28 -11.74 13.13
N TRP A 127 6.55 -10.66 13.87
CA TRP A 127 7.81 -10.49 14.57
C TRP A 127 8.10 -11.60 15.58
N ASN A 128 7.10 -11.98 16.38
CA ASN A 128 7.26 -13.04 17.37
C ASN A 128 7.45 -14.42 16.71
N ALA A 129 6.75 -14.70 15.61
CA ALA A 129 6.96 -15.92 14.83
C ALA A 129 8.39 -15.97 14.27
N PHE A 130 8.87 -14.86 13.70
CA PHE A 130 10.25 -14.77 13.22
C PHE A 130 11.28 -14.98 14.34
N ARG A 131 11.08 -14.35 15.52
CA ARG A 131 11.98 -14.55 16.68
C ARG A 131 12.01 -16.01 17.15
N LEU A 132 10.88 -16.68 17.15
CA LEU A 132 10.79 -18.08 17.51
C LEU A 132 11.62 -18.94 16.56
N ILE A 133 11.39 -18.78 15.24
CA ILE A 133 12.10 -19.56 14.21
C ILE A 133 13.62 -19.28 14.24
N LYS A 134 14.01 -18.02 14.45
CA LYS A 134 15.42 -17.63 14.53
C LYS A 134 16.18 -18.31 15.70
N GLY A 135 15.46 -18.72 16.76
CA GLY A 135 16.03 -19.40 17.90
C GLY A 135 16.16 -20.93 17.72
N TRP A 136 15.67 -21.48 16.62
CA TRP A 136 15.77 -22.92 16.37
C TRP A 136 17.14 -23.30 15.80
N GLU A 137 17.66 -24.42 16.28
CA GLU A 137 18.80 -25.11 15.66
C GLU A 137 18.27 -26.02 14.56
N ILE A 138 18.89 -25.95 13.38
CA ILE A 138 18.51 -26.77 12.23
C ILE A 138 19.45 -27.97 12.17
N ASP A 139 18.91 -29.16 12.29
CA ASP A 139 19.63 -30.40 12.07
C ASP A 139 19.11 -31.12 10.80
N ALA A 140 19.86 -30.99 9.72
CA ALA A 140 19.51 -31.59 8.42
C ALA A 140 19.61 -33.10 8.39
N THR A 141 20.16 -33.74 9.44
CA THR A 141 20.29 -35.19 9.52
C THR A 141 19.04 -35.89 10.08
N LEU A 142 18.14 -35.13 10.70
CA LEU A 142 16.90 -35.64 11.24
C LEU A 142 15.91 -35.96 10.11
N GLU A 143 15.40 -37.20 10.14
CA GLU A 143 14.34 -37.61 9.21
C GLU A 143 13.02 -36.92 9.58
N GLN A 144 12.36 -36.35 8.58
CA GLN A 144 11.09 -35.65 8.78
C GLN A 144 9.94 -36.65 8.95
N PRO A 145 9.16 -36.59 10.04
CA PRO A 145 7.99 -37.42 10.23
C PRO A 145 6.96 -37.26 9.09
N GLU A 146 6.26 -38.32 8.73
CA GLU A 146 5.27 -38.32 7.66
C GLU A 146 4.13 -37.27 7.91
N THR A 147 3.72 -37.16 9.17
CA THR A 147 2.74 -36.14 9.58
C THR A 147 3.21 -34.72 9.31
N SER A 148 4.51 -34.45 9.47
CA SER A 148 5.11 -33.14 9.16
C SER A 148 5.14 -32.88 7.64
N LYS A 149 5.45 -33.90 6.83
CA LYS A 149 5.43 -33.83 5.37
C LYS A 149 4.03 -33.46 4.86
N ILE A 150 2.99 -34.12 5.38
CA ILE A 150 1.58 -33.83 5.04
C ILE A 150 1.22 -32.38 5.43
N GLY A 151 1.59 -31.94 6.63
CA GLY A 151 1.36 -30.58 7.10
C GLY A 151 2.04 -29.52 6.22
N LEU A 152 3.30 -29.78 5.83
CA LEU A 152 4.04 -28.89 4.93
C LEU A 152 3.41 -28.84 3.54
N ALA A 153 3.05 -29.98 2.96
CA ALA A 153 2.40 -30.04 1.65
C ALA A 153 1.06 -29.28 1.66
N TRP A 154 0.27 -29.43 2.72
CA TRP A 154 -0.97 -28.66 2.88
C TRP A 154 -0.72 -27.16 2.98
N TYR A 155 0.25 -26.75 3.79
CA TYR A 155 0.59 -25.32 3.95
C TYR A 155 1.14 -24.76 2.65
N GLU A 156 2.01 -25.47 1.95
CA GLU A 156 2.55 -25.05 0.64
C GLU A 156 1.44 -24.83 -0.38
N ALA A 157 0.49 -25.75 -0.48
CA ALA A 157 -0.66 -25.59 -1.38
C ALA A 157 -1.51 -24.36 -1.02
N LYS A 158 -1.73 -24.11 0.27
CA LYS A 158 -2.44 -22.92 0.76
C LYS A 158 -1.65 -21.65 0.48
N PHE A 159 -0.34 -21.67 0.69
CA PHE A 159 0.55 -20.54 0.43
C PHE A 159 0.56 -20.17 -1.04
N GLN A 160 0.74 -21.13 -1.95
CA GLN A 160 0.71 -20.90 -3.40
C GLN A 160 -0.63 -20.33 -3.87
N LYS A 161 -1.75 -20.87 -3.36
CA LYS A 161 -3.06 -20.30 -3.63
C LYS A 161 -3.18 -18.83 -3.19
N THR A 162 -2.69 -18.52 -2.00
CA THR A 162 -2.74 -17.15 -1.46
C THR A 162 -1.83 -16.19 -2.27
N LEU A 163 -0.67 -16.66 -2.76
CA LEU A 163 0.18 -15.84 -3.63
C LEU A 163 -0.55 -15.45 -4.92
N VAL A 164 -1.17 -16.40 -5.59
CA VAL A 164 -1.94 -16.14 -6.83
C VAL A 164 -3.11 -15.17 -6.56
N GLU A 165 -3.84 -15.35 -5.46
CA GLU A 165 -4.93 -14.47 -5.05
C GLU A 165 -4.42 -13.05 -4.76
N THR A 166 -3.29 -12.94 -4.07
CA THR A 166 -2.66 -11.66 -3.73
C THR A 166 -2.20 -10.93 -5.00
N GLU A 167 -1.57 -11.63 -5.93
CA GLU A 167 -1.13 -11.07 -7.22
C GLU A 167 -2.33 -10.57 -8.06
N ASP A 168 -3.42 -11.34 -8.11
CA ASP A 168 -4.65 -10.92 -8.77
C ASP A 168 -5.23 -9.64 -8.13
N HIS A 169 -5.23 -9.55 -6.81
CA HIS A 169 -5.67 -8.34 -6.11
C HIS A 169 -4.77 -7.14 -6.40
N PHE A 170 -3.43 -7.31 -6.39
CA PHE A 170 -2.50 -6.21 -6.74
C PHE A 170 -2.68 -5.76 -8.18
N SER A 171 -2.85 -6.67 -9.14
CA SER A 171 -3.06 -6.32 -10.54
C SER A 171 -4.34 -5.50 -10.78
N LYS A 172 -5.32 -5.61 -9.86
CA LYS A 172 -6.60 -4.88 -9.86
C LYS A 172 -6.63 -3.70 -8.89
N TYR A 173 -5.50 -3.34 -8.28
CA TYR A 173 -5.40 -2.27 -7.27
C TYR A 173 -6.29 -2.49 -6.03
N ARG A 174 -6.62 -3.74 -5.70
CA ARG A 174 -7.40 -4.11 -4.51
C ARG A 174 -6.48 -4.34 -3.31
N LEU A 175 -5.87 -3.27 -2.83
CA LEU A 175 -4.80 -3.37 -1.81
C LEU A 175 -5.31 -3.92 -0.48
N SER A 176 -6.54 -3.56 -0.07
CA SER A 176 -7.17 -4.09 1.14
C SER A 176 -7.39 -5.61 1.06
N ASP A 177 -7.88 -6.08 -0.09
CA ASP A 177 -8.15 -7.51 -0.30
C ASP A 177 -6.84 -8.32 -0.32
N ALA A 178 -5.79 -7.79 -0.98
CA ALA A 178 -4.45 -8.37 -0.97
C ALA A 178 -3.89 -8.50 0.46
N LEU A 179 -3.96 -7.42 1.24
CA LEU A 179 -3.53 -7.44 2.63
C LEU A 179 -4.35 -8.41 3.49
N MET A 180 -5.67 -8.48 3.26
CA MET A 180 -6.55 -9.41 3.98
C MET A 180 -6.27 -10.87 3.64
N ALA A 181 -5.90 -11.20 2.39
CA ALA A 181 -5.47 -12.53 2.00
C ALA A 181 -4.22 -12.98 2.77
N ILE A 182 -3.22 -12.08 2.86
CA ILE A 182 -1.99 -12.31 3.63
C ILE A 182 -2.30 -12.42 5.13
N TYR A 183 -3.15 -11.53 5.67
CA TYR A 183 -3.55 -11.56 7.08
C TYR A 183 -4.18 -12.89 7.50
N LYS A 184 -4.98 -13.49 6.63
CA LYS A 184 -5.64 -14.80 6.88
C LYS A 184 -4.70 -15.99 6.72
N LEU A 185 -3.61 -15.83 5.98
CA LEU A 185 -2.60 -16.88 5.80
C LEU A 185 -1.75 -17.07 7.06
N ILE A 186 -1.35 -15.95 7.68
CA ILE A 186 -0.52 -15.88 8.89
C ILE A 186 -1.38 -16.01 10.15
#